data_df54224f8ed9ca2152c613f12a1d5350
#
_entry.id   df54224f8ed9ca2152c613f12a1d5350
#
_cell.length_a   1.000
_cell.length_b   1.000
_cell.length_c   1.000
_cell.angle_alpha   90.00
_cell.angle_beta   90.00
_cell.angle_gamma   90.00
#
_symmetry.space_group_name_H-M   'P 1'
#
loop_
_entity.id
_entity.type
_entity.pdbx_description
1 polymer ?
#
loop_
_entity_poly.entity_id
_entity_poly.type
_entity_poly.pdbx_seq_one_letter_code
_entity_poly.pdbx_strand_id
1 'polypeptide(L)'
;MAHIFKDRNGRGNVSDRLLADPETKKCINYIKLAKRPPGVIEVTSKDNPLITPGKYLNLYNPHEYELIQGDITPFIEFYTRFLGEEQFKHLDRYMAGWYQLPGEKFQNCPVIVSDEGGGKGILANEFIAPALGYKNVATNVSYQNVITEHSTIVRDFSLVVINEVVILKQHNEKVEISNALKGLITDPFVVINEKNKPIINILNTTNFIIYSNSKQCLHLDNSARRYVILISKQTKDDFEQMDNDGVFQKFVDWAKSGGSQMVAHYYKKERLLTE
;
A
#
# COMPACT_ATOMS: atom_id res chain seq x y z
N MET A 1 26.37 -13.47 1.08
CA MET A 1 24.98 -13.96 1.04
C MET A 1 24.04 -13.20 0.09
N ALA A 2 24.49 -12.12 -0.57
CA ALA A 2 23.65 -11.36 -1.52
C ALA A 2 23.43 -12.04 -2.90
N HIS A 3 24.11 -13.15 -3.20
CA HIS A 3 24.02 -13.81 -4.51
C HIS A 3 22.89 -14.83 -4.68
N ILE A 4 22.19 -15.20 -3.62
CA ILE A 4 21.16 -16.25 -3.65
C ILE A 4 19.84 -15.77 -4.31
N PHE A 5 19.63 -14.45 -4.41
CA PHE A 5 18.35 -13.87 -4.82
C PHE A 5 18.31 -13.30 -6.24
N LYS A 6 19.39 -13.47 -7.04
CA LYS A 6 19.37 -13.09 -8.45
C LYS A 6 19.10 -14.31 -9.32
N ASP A 7 17.91 -14.44 -9.84
CA ASP A 7 17.59 -15.33 -10.94
C ASP A 7 18.20 -14.79 -12.24
N ARG A 8 18.72 -15.68 -13.08
CA ARG A 8 19.31 -15.34 -14.39
C ARG A 8 18.32 -14.64 -15.34
N ASN A 9 17.02 -14.70 -15.07
CA ASN A 9 15.95 -14.16 -15.94
C ASN A 9 15.08 -13.07 -15.28
N GLY A 10 15.34 -12.64 -14.05
CA GLY A 10 14.61 -11.52 -13.40
C GLY A 10 13.10 -11.74 -13.19
N ARG A 11 12.56 -12.93 -13.43
CA ARG A 11 11.14 -13.25 -13.37
C ARG A 11 10.83 -14.12 -12.14
N GLY A 12 9.78 -13.81 -11.44
CA GLY A 12 9.25 -14.54 -10.28
C GLY A 12 9.18 -13.70 -9.01
N ASN A 13 8.13 -13.93 -8.22
CA ASN A 13 7.98 -13.31 -6.91
C ASN A 13 9.05 -13.89 -5.96
N VAL A 14 9.64 -13.06 -5.08
CA VAL A 14 10.59 -13.52 -4.06
C VAL A 14 9.97 -14.62 -3.19
N SER A 15 8.68 -14.53 -2.90
CA SER A 15 7.94 -15.57 -2.16
C SER A 15 8.01 -16.93 -2.83
N ASP A 16 7.87 -17.02 -4.15
CA ASP A 16 7.87 -18.30 -4.88
C ASP A 16 9.25 -18.94 -4.87
N ARG A 17 10.31 -18.14 -4.94
CA ARG A 17 11.70 -18.61 -4.89
C ARG A 17 12.08 -19.09 -3.50
N LEU A 18 11.71 -18.34 -2.48
CA LEU A 18 11.95 -18.71 -1.10
C LEU A 18 11.20 -20.00 -0.73
N LEU A 19 9.98 -20.18 -1.23
CA LEU A 19 9.19 -21.40 -1.03
C LEU A 19 9.74 -22.61 -1.79
N ALA A 20 10.57 -22.43 -2.81
CA ALA A 20 11.25 -23.50 -3.51
C ALA A 20 12.50 -24.03 -2.79
N ASP A 21 13.06 -23.27 -1.85
CA ASP A 21 14.23 -23.68 -1.07
C ASP A 21 13.86 -24.75 -0.02
N PRO A 22 14.60 -25.88 0.10
CA PRO A 22 14.34 -26.91 1.07
C PRO A 22 14.34 -26.43 2.53
N GLU A 23 15.17 -25.47 2.91
CA GLU A 23 15.20 -24.92 4.27
C GLU A 23 13.97 -24.06 4.55
N THR A 24 13.49 -23.30 3.57
CA THR A 24 12.27 -22.52 3.68
C THR A 24 11.00 -23.35 3.73
N LYS A 25 10.99 -24.54 3.09
CA LYS A 25 9.87 -25.49 3.19
C LYS A 25 9.61 -25.99 4.61
N LYS A 26 10.60 -25.87 5.48
CA LYS A 26 10.45 -26.19 6.91
C LYS A 26 9.81 -25.07 7.71
N CYS A 27 9.73 -23.85 7.16
CA CYS A 27 9.11 -22.71 7.79
C CYS A 27 7.63 -22.65 7.39
N ILE A 28 6.75 -22.81 8.36
CA ILE A 28 5.29 -22.71 8.19
C ILE A 28 4.76 -21.31 8.51
N ASN A 29 5.60 -20.44 9.09
CA ASN A 29 5.21 -19.10 9.49
C ASN A 29 5.87 -18.04 8.59
N TYR A 30 5.09 -17.06 8.20
CA TYR A 30 5.51 -15.95 7.34
C TYR A 30 5.40 -14.63 8.08
N ILE A 31 6.28 -13.68 7.73
CA ILE A 31 6.28 -12.33 8.28
C ILE A 31 6.79 -11.35 7.23
N LYS A 32 6.49 -10.07 7.40
CA LYS A 32 7.08 -8.97 6.63
C LYS A 32 7.65 -7.94 7.60
N LEU A 33 8.95 -7.97 7.79
CA LEU A 33 9.68 -7.02 8.64
C LEU A 33 10.68 -6.26 7.79
N ALA A 34 10.40 -4.98 7.54
CA ALA A 34 11.23 -4.13 6.68
C ALA A 34 12.65 -3.90 7.21
N LYS A 35 12.83 -3.96 8.54
CA LYS A 35 14.13 -3.78 9.21
C LYS A 35 14.97 -5.05 9.30
N ARG A 36 14.47 -6.17 8.77
CA ARG A 36 15.14 -7.47 8.82
C ARG A 36 15.41 -7.99 7.41
N PRO A 37 16.50 -8.76 7.20
CA PRO A 37 16.79 -9.31 5.88
C PRO A 37 15.68 -10.26 5.40
N PRO A 38 15.48 -10.41 4.08
CA PRO A 38 14.60 -11.44 3.53
C PRO A 38 15.16 -12.83 3.79
N GLY A 39 14.27 -13.84 3.78
CA GLY A 39 14.63 -15.22 4.02
C GLY A 39 14.26 -15.70 5.42
N VAL A 40 14.81 -16.83 5.85
CA VAL A 40 14.53 -17.39 7.17
C VAL A 40 15.25 -16.57 8.24
N ILE A 41 14.48 -16.03 9.18
CA ILE A 41 14.98 -15.23 10.30
C ILE A 41 14.45 -15.78 11.64
N GLU A 42 15.19 -15.58 12.69
CA GLU A 42 14.66 -15.71 14.04
C GLU A 42 13.96 -14.42 14.46
N VAL A 43 12.73 -14.57 14.92
CA VAL A 43 11.90 -13.49 15.40
C VAL A 43 11.64 -13.67 16.87
N THR A 44 11.69 -12.57 17.61
CA THR A 44 11.45 -12.52 19.05
C THR A 44 10.31 -11.55 19.38
N SER A 45 9.85 -11.56 20.62
CA SER A 45 8.86 -10.58 21.09
C SER A 45 9.35 -9.12 21.03
N LYS A 46 10.67 -8.89 20.89
CA LYS A 46 11.23 -7.55 20.65
C LYS A 46 11.02 -7.07 19.22
N ASP A 47 10.95 -7.99 18.25
CA ASP A 47 10.67 -7.65 16.85
C ASP A 47 9.18 -7.31 16.67
N ASN A 48 8.31 -8.11 17.30
CA ASN A 48 6.87 -7.83 17.36
C ASN A 48 6.23 -8.58 18.55
N PRO A 49 5.57 -7.89 19.48
CA PRO A 49 4.98 -8.49 20.69
C PRO A 49 3.79 -9.43 20.40
N LEU A 50 3.20 -9.36 19.21
CA LEU A 50 2.04 -10.18 18.84
C LEU A 50 2.41 -11.56 18.30
N ILE A 51 3.70 -11.85 18.07
CA ILE A 51 4.15 -13.12 17.50
C ILE A 51 4.86 -13.99 18.52
N THR A 52 4.69 -15.28 18.36
CA THR A 52 5.46 -16.27 19.13
C THR A 52 6.90 -16.27 18.66
N PRO A 53 7.91 -16.20 19.55
CA PRO A 53 9.31 -16.30 19.16
C PRO A 53 9.59 -17.59 18.39
N GLY A 54 10.37 -17.49 17.31
CA GLY A 54 10.66 -18.64 16.47
C GLY A 54 11.27 -18.28 15.11
N LYS A 55 11.34 -19.28 14.24
CA LYS A 55 11.81 -19.11 12.86
C LYS A 55 10.64 -18.74 11.95
N TYR A 56 10.83 -17.66 11.19
CA TYR A 56 9.85 -17.14 10.25
C TYR A 56 10.52 -16.89 8.89
N LEU A 57 9.74 -17.06 7.82
CA LEU A 57 10.14 -16.61 6.49
C LEU A 57 9.75 -15.14 6.32
N ASN A 58 10.77 -14.26 6.28
CA ASN A 58 10.54 -12.85 6.01
C ASN A 58 10.36 -12.62 4.51
N LEU A 59 9.16 -12.22 4.13
CA LEU A 59 8.74 -11.97 2.74
C LEU A 59 8.95 -10.51 2.31
N TYR A 60 9.38 -9.62 3.21
CA TYR A 60 9.68 -8.25 2.82
C TYR A 60 10.80 -8.18 1.79
N ASN A 61 10.60 -7.40 0.73
CA ASN A 61 11.58 -7.20 -0.31
C ASN A 61 12.34 -5.90 -0.05
N PRO A 62 13.63 -5.94 0.35
CA PRO A 62 14.44 -4.74 0.44
C PRO A 62 14.46 -4.02 -0.90
N HIS A 63 14.26 -2.73 -0.86
CA HIS A 63 14.27 -1.87 -2.03
C HIS A 63 15.18 -0.67 -1.78
N GLU A 64 16.21 -0.57 -2.60
CA GLU A 64 17.07 0.61 -2.62
C GLU A 64 16.46 1.63 -3.59
N TYR A 65 16.27 2.83 -3.11
CA TYR A 65 15.74 3.94 -3.87
C TYR A 65 16.61 5.16 -3.60
N GLU A 66 17.12 5.74 -4.67
CA GLU A 66 17.92 6.95 -4.58
C GLU A 66 17.10 8.08 -3.95
N LEU A 67 17.69 8.77 -2.98
CA LEU A 67 17.08 9.89 -2.30
C LEU A 67 17.80 11.17 -2.72
N ILE A 68 17.06 12.12 -3.25
CA ILE A 68 17.58 13.41 -3.73
C ILE A 68 16.96 14.51 -2.87
N GLN A 69 17.78 15.31 -2.20
CA GLN A 69 17.28 16.50 -1.51
C GLN A 69 16.88 17.56 -2.54
N GLY A 70 15.68 18.12 -2.39
CA GLY A 70 15.20 19.11 -3.34
C GLY A 70 13.82 19.66 -2.99
N ASP A 71 13.32 20.51 -3.89
CA ASP A 71 12.04 21.16 -3.72
C ASP A 71 10.87 20.23 -4.06
N ILE A 72 9.98 20.03 -3.11
CA ILE A 72 8.76 19.24 -3.27
C ILE A 72 7.49 20.09 -3.37
N THR A 73 7.65 21.40 -3.53
CA THR A 73 6.51 22.32 -3.72
C THR A 73 5.52 21.84 -4.78
N PRO A 74 5.96 21.33 -5.95
CA PRO A 74 5.01 20.80 -6.95
C PRO A 74 4.12 19.65 -6.41
N PHE A 75 4.65 18.79 -5.55
CA PHE A 75 3.87 17.71 -4.91
C PHE A 75 2.85 18.28 -3.92
N ILE A 76 3.29 19.19 -3.06
CA ILE A 76 2.44 19.83 -2.03
C ILE A 76 1.32 20.62 -2.70
N GLU A 77 1.62 21.45 -3.68
CA GLU A 77 0.64 22.26 -4.41
C GLU A 77 -0.37 21.38 -5.15
N PHE A 78 0.09 20.35 -5.86
CA PHE A 78 -0.79 19.44 -6.59
C PHE A 78 -1.82 18.77 -5.65
N TYR A 79 -1.36 18.16 -4.56
CA TYR A 79 -2.27 17.45 -3.64
C TYR A 79 -3.06 18.37 -2.72
N THR A 80 -2.54 19.56 -2.40
CA THR A 80 -3.30 20.61 -1.71
C THR A 80 -4.43 21.14 -2.59
N ARG A 81 -4.16 21.38 -3.88
CA ARG A 81 -5.20 21.74 -4.84
C ARG A 81 -6.23 20.64 -5.01
N PHE A 82 -5.79 19.38 -5.07
CA PHE A 82 -6.65 18.23 -5.25
C PHE A 82 -7.56 17.95 -4.05
N LEU A 83 -7.04 18.00 -2.81
CA LEU A 83 -7.76 17.64 -1.58
C LEU A 83 -8.21 18.85 -0.75
N GLY A 84 -7.55 19.98 -0.88
CA GLY A 84 -7.60 21.08 0.08
C GLY A 84 -6.65 20.82 1.26
N GLU A 85 -6.24 21.91 1.92
CA GLU A 85 -5.20 21.90 2.97
C GLU A 85 -5.48 20.90 4.10
N GLU A 86 -6.71 20.89 4.63
CA GLU A 86 -7.05 20.03 5.78
C GLU A 86 -6.97 18.54 5.44
N GLN A 87 -7.48 18.15 4.27
CA GLN A 87 -7.43 16.75 3.87
C GLN A 87 -6.03 16.34 3.43
N PHE A 88 -5.26 17.26 2.83
CA PHE A 88 -3.86 17.02 2.50
C PHE A 88 -3.02 16.68 3.73
N LYS A 89 -3.27 17.30 4.90
CA LYS A 89 -2.60 16.94 6.16
C LYS A 89 -2.78 15.47 6.54
N HIS A 90 -3.94 14.89 6.24
CA HIS A 90 -4.15 13.46 6.45
C HIS A 90 -3.34 12.61 5.47
N LEU A 91 -3.34 12.97 4.18
CA LEU A 91 -2.52 12.27 3.19
C LEU A 91 -1.03 12.36 3.53
N ASP A 92 -0.55 13.53 3.92
CA ASP A 92 0.82 13.79 4.35
C ASP A 92 1.26 12.86 5.51
N ARG A 93 0.39 12.66 6.51
CA ARG A 93 0.64 11.71 7.61
C ARG A 93 0.74 10.27 7.11
N TYR A 94 -0.13 9.85 6.21
CA TYR A 94 -0.06 8.51 5.60
C TYR A 94 1.23 8.31 4.82
N MET A 95 1.60 9.29 3.99
CA MET A 95 2.85 9.26 3.25
C MET A 95 4.05 9.11 4.20
N ALA A 96 4.14 9.94 5.23
CA ALA A 96 5.19 9.84 6.25
C ALA A 96 5.23 8.45 6.88
N GLY A 97 4.08 7.91 7.26
CA GLY A 97 3.98 6.57 7.86
C GLY A 97 4.44 5.46 6.92
N TRP A 98 3.98 5.44 5.68
CA TRP A 98 4.38 4.40 4.71
C TRP A 98 5.87 4.45 4.37
N TYR A 99 6.45 5.64 4.30
CA TYR A 99 7.86 5.82 3.96
C TYR A 99 8.80 5.51 5.13
N GLN A 100 8.42 5.84 6.36
CA GLN A 100 9.28 5.68 7.55
C GLN A 100 9.05 4.36 8.27
N LEU A 101 7.83 3.81 8.20
CA LEU A 101 7.41 2.61 8.91
C LEU A 101 6.87 1.53 7.94
N PRO A 102 7.62 1.18 6.88
CA PRO A 102 7.17 0.16 5.95
C PRO A 102 6.99 -1.18 6.68
N GLY A 103 5.83 -1.82 6.50
CA GLY A 103 5.49 -3.06 7.18
C GLY A 103 4.86 -2.90 8.57
N GLU A 104 4.72 -1.68 9.08
CA GLU A 104 3.88 -1.41 10.26
C GLU A 104 2.41 -1.33 9.86
N LYS A 105 1.55 -1.96 10.66
CA LYS A 105 0.11 -1.99 10.42
C LYS A 105 -0.58 -0.74 10.92
N PHE A 106 -1.27 -0.02 10.04
CA PHE A 106 -2.16 1.07 10.43
C PHE A 106 -3.58 0.53 10.63
N GLN A 107 -4.26 1.07 11.65
CA GLN A 107 -5.62 0.66 12.02
C GLN A 107 -6.72 1.34 11.19
N ASN A 108 -6.31 2.08 10.15
CA ASN A 108 -7.18 2.81 9.27
C ASN A 108 -6.63 2.86 7.84
N CYS A 109 -7.50 3.22 6.90
CA CYS A 109 -7.23 3.20 5.48
C CYS A 109 -7.74 4.50 4.85
N PRO A 110 -6.92 5.25 4.10
CA PRO A 110 -7.39 6.39 3.33
C PRO A 110 -8.23 5.93 2.15
N VAL A 111 -9.35 6.59 1.97
CA VAL A 111 -10.25 6.42 0.82
C VAL A 111 -10.26 7.71 0.03
N ILE A 112 -9.61 7.72 -1.12
CA ILE A 112 -9.50 8.89 -1.97
C ILE A 112 -10.63 8.86 -3.01
N VAL A 113 -11.51 9.84 -2.92
CA VAL A 113 -12.68 9.96 -3.79
C VAL A 113 -12.52 11.16 -4.70
N SER A 114 -12.61 10.94 -6.00
CA SER A 114 -12.69 12.01 -7.01
C SER A 114 -13.44 11.51 -8.22
N ASP A 115 -13.89 12.40 -9.07
CA ASP A 115 -14.38 12.02 -10.39
C ASP A 115 -13.30 11.31 -11.22
N GLU A 116 -13.72 10.67 -12.30
CA GLU A 116 -12.83 10.03 -13.27
C GLU A 116 -11.90 11.10 -13.91
N GLY A 117 -10.68 10.69 -14.24
CA GLY A 117 -9.68 11.61 -14.80
C GLY A 117 -8.88 12.41 -13.76
N GLY A 118 -9.23 12.37 -12.46
CA GLY A 118 -8.58 13.15 -11.40
C GLY A 118 -7.15 12.74 -11.02
N GLY A 119 -6.49 11.85 -11.76
CA GLY A 119 -5.08 11.52 -11.55
C GLY A 119 -4.78 10.72 -10.27
N LYS A 120 -5.78 10.09 -9.64
CA LYS A 120 -5.60 9.29 -8.38
C LYS A 120 -4.45 8.30 -8.46
N GLY A 121 -4.26 7.66 -9.62
CA GLY A 121 -3.21 6.68 -9.85
C GLY A 121 -1.79 7.24 -9.79
N ILE A 122 -1.60 8.53 -10.03
CA ILE A 122 -0.28 9.19 -10.02
C ILE A 122 0.39 9.02 -8.65
N LEU A 123 -0.36 9.17 -7.55
CA LEU A 123 0.17 9.01 -6.20
C LEU A 123 0.83 7.65 -6.01
N ALA A 124 0.13 6.58 -6.37
CA ALA A 124 0.64 5.23 -6.18
C ALA A 124 1.76 4.89 -7.17
N ASN A 125 1.59 5.25 -8.44
CA ASN A 125 2.49 4.80 -9.51
C ASN A 125 3.78 5.61 -9.59
N GLU A 126 3.73 6.92 -9.35
CA GLU A 126 4.89 7.79 -9.51
C GLU A 126 5.62 8.07 -8.19
N PHE A 127 4.93 7.96 -7.03
CA PHE A 127 5.55 8.30 -5.75
C PHE A 127 5.70 7.10 -4.82
N ILE A 128 4.63 6.35 -4.55
CA ILE A 128 4.65 5.32 -3.52
C ILE A 128 5.36 4.05 -4.00
N ALA A 129 4.94 3.48 -5.12
CA ALA A 129 5.47 2.21 -5.60
C ALA A 129 6.95 2.29 -6.02
N PRO A 130 7.44 3.36 -6.67
CA PRO A 130 8.88 3.51 -6.93
C PRO A 130 9.70 3.56 -5.64
N ALA A 131 9.26 4.30 -4.63
CA ALA A 131 10.02 4.53 -3.40
C ALA A 131 10.00 3.35 -2.41
N LEU A 132 8.91 2.58 -2.37
CA LEU A 132 8.76 1.40 -1.50
C LEU A 132 9.11 0.09 -2.22
N GLY A 133 9.21 0.13 -3.55
CA GLY A 133 9.47 -1.03 -4.42
C GLY A 133 8.19 -1.73 -4.89
N TYR A 134 8.07 -1.94 -6.19
CA TYR A 134 6.92 -2.61 -6.84
C TYR A 134 6.65 -4.04 -6.35
N LYS A 135 7.62 -4.66 -5.68
CA LYS A 135 7.43 -5.97 -5.03
C LYS A 135 6.76 -5.89 -3.66
N ASN A 136 6.70 -4.70 -3.08
CA ASN A 136 6.06 -4.45 -1.78
C ASN A 136 4.72 -3.73 -1.93
N VAL A 137 4.44 -3.14 -3.11
CA VAL A 137 3.24 -2.35 -3.37
C VAL A 137 2.47 -2.95 -4.53
N ALA A 138 1.25 -3.40 -4.28
CA ALA A 138 0.33 -3.77 -5.34
C ALA A 138 -0.48 -2.54 -5.74
N THR A 139 -0.27 -2.06 -6.96
CA THR A 139 -1.09 -0.99 -7.56
C THR A 139 -2.18 -1.60 -8.43
N ASN A 140 -3.30 -0.90 -8.59
CA ASN A 140 -4.39 -1.28 -9.50
C ASN A 140 -5.03 -2.66 -9.19
N VAL A 141 -5.33 -2.92 -7.92
CA VAL A 141 -5.98 -4.16 -7.49
C VAL A 141 -7.48 -3.97 -7.43
N SER A 142 -8.25 -4.88 -8.04
CA SER A 142 -9.70 -4.87 -7.86
C SER A 142 -10.07 -5.34 -6.44
N TYR A 143 -11.17 -4.82 -5.88
CA TYR A 143 -11.60 -5.26 -4.56
C TYR A 143 -11.90 -6.77 -4.51
N GLN A 144 -12.42 -7.37 -5.61
CA GLN A 144 -12.67 -8.81 -5.68
C GLN A 144 -11.40 -9.62 -5.44
N ASN A 145 -10.29 -9.19 -6.00
CA ASN A 145 -9.00 -9.88 -5.83
C ASN A 145 -8.50 -9.85 -4.38
N VAL A 146 -8.92 -8.84 -3.60
CA VAL A 146 -8.54 -8.71 -2.19
C VAL A 146 -9.40 -9.60 -1.29
N ILE A 147 -10.70 -9.65 -1.55
CA ILE A 147 -11.68 -10.33 -0.67
C ILE A 147 -11.94 -11.79 -1.03
N THR A 148 -11.34 -12.33 -2.10
CA THR A 148 -11.49 -13.74 -2.46
C THR A 148 -10.91 -14.67 -1.40
N GLU A 149 -11.54 -15.82 -1.20
CA GLU A 149 -11.13 -16.84 -0.23
C GLU A 149 -9.66 -17.28 -0.38
N HIS A 150 -9.13 -17.26 -1.61
CA HIS A 150 -7.77 -17.70 -1.92
C HIS A 150 -6.77 -16.55 -2.13
N SER A 151 -7.11 -15.35 -1.67
CA SER A 151 -6.25 -14.19 -1.87
C SER A 151 -4.94 -14.31 -1.08
N THR A 152 -3.82 -14.15 -1.78
CA THR A 152 -2.47 -14.09 -1.19
C THR A 152 -1.94 -12.65 -1.11
N ILE A 153 -2.72 -11.67 -1.56
CA ILE A 153 -2.31 -10.27 -1.67
C ILE A 153 -1.78 -9.74 -0.33
N VAL A 154 -2.48 -10.08 0.78
CA VAL A 154 -2.08 -9.65 2.13
C VAL A 154 -0.77 -10.31 2.58
N ARG A 155 -0.47 -11.53 2.12
CA ARG A 155 0.82 -12.17 2.37
C ARG A 155 1.95 -11.49 1.59
N ASP A 156 1.71 -11.14 0.34
CA ASP A 156 2.76 -10.79 -0.61
C ASP A 156 3.12 -9.30 -0.58
N PHE A 157 2.16 -8.41 -0.28
CA PHE A 157 2.37 -6.96 -0.36
C PHE A 157 2.24 -6.26 1.00
N SER A 158 3.03 -5.21 1.22
CA SER A 158 2.98 -4.36 2.41
C SER A 158 1.99 -3.19 2.25
N LEU A 159 1.71 -2.80 1.00
CA LEU A 159 0.71 -1.78 0.67
C LEU A 159 -0.08 -2.24 -0.56
N VAL A 160 -1.38 -2.12 -0.50
CA VAL A 160 -2.30 -2.50 -1.58
C VAL A 160 -3.19 -1.31 -1.94
N VAL A 161 -3.15 -0.94 -3.21
CA VAL A 161 -4.01 0.11 -3.77
C VAL A 161 -5.20 -0.55 -4.46
N ILE A 162 -6.36 -0.44 -3.84
CA ILE A 162 -7.62 -0.96 -4.36
C ILE A 162 -8.23 0.10 -5.26
N ASN A 163 -8.34 -0.21 -6.54
CA ASN A 163 -8.99 0.65 -7.50
C ASN A 163 -10.45 0.24 -7.70
N GLU A 164 -11.26 1.25 -7.99
CA GLU A 164 -12.65 1.09 -8.38
C GLU A 164 -13.46 0.18 -7.46
N VAL A 165 -13.65 0.62 -6.21
CA VAL A 165 -14.76 0.10 -5.44
C VAL A 165 -16.03 0.68 -6.09
N VAL A 166 -16.49 -0.03 -7.14
CA VAL A 166 -17.65 0.38 -7.94
C VAL A 166 -18.88 0.42 -7.03
N ILE A 167 -19.79 1.33 -7.34
CA ILE A 167 -21.13 1.34 -6.73
C ILE A 167 -21.81 0.01 -7.09
N LEU A 168 -21.71 -0.95 -6.19
CA LEU A 168 -22.46 -2.18 -6.30
C LEU A 168 -23.95 -1.81 -6.20
N LYS A 169 -24.73 -2.29 -7.14
CA LYS A 169 -26.16 -1.98 -7.22
C LYS A 169 -26.96 -2.56 -6.03
N GLN A 170 -26.41 -3.62 -5.40
CA GLN A 170 -27.08 -4.31 -4.31
C GLN A 170 -26.46 -3.93 -2.96
N HIS A 171 -27.32 -3.59 -2.00
CA HIS A 171 -26.92 -3.22 -0.64
C HIS A 171 -26.13 -4.34 0.06
N ASN A 172 -26.53 -5.59 -0.12
CA ASN A 172 -25.89 -6.74 0.52
C ASN A 172 -24.43 -6.92 0.10
N GLU A 173 -24.10 -6.72 -1.19
CA GLU A 173 -22.73 -6.79 -1.69
C GLU A 173 -21.82 -5.72 -1.07
N LYS A 174 -22.34 -4.49 -0.87
CA LYS A 174 -21.59 -3.42 -0.19
C LYS A 174 -21.29 -3.79 1.26
N VAL A 175 -22.23 -4.42 1.94
CA VAL A 175 -22.08 -4.86 3.33
C VAL A 175 -21.01 -5.96 3.41
N GLU A 176 -21.06 -6.95 2.53
CA GLU A 176 -20.08 -8.04 2.47
C GLU A 176 -18.65 -7.53 2.24
N ILE A 177 -18.46 -6.65 1.24
CA ILE A 177 -17.17 -6.05 0.96
C ILE A 177 -16.68 -5.22 2.14
N SER A 178 -17.54 -4.39 2.68
CA SER A 178 -17.19 -3.56 3.85
C SER A 178 -16.76 -4.42 5.04
N ASN A 179 -17.46 -5.54 5.30
CA ASN A 179 -17.11 -6.45 6.38
C ASN A 179 -15.79 -7.18 6.12
N ALA A 180 -15.55 -7.67 4.91
CA ALA A 180 -14.28 -8.30 4.55
C ALA A 180 -13.10 -7.32 4.68
N LEU A 181 -13.24 -6.09 4.17
CA LEU A 181 -12.21 -5.06 4.30
C LEU A 181 -11.98 -4.62 5.75
N LYS A 182 -13.02 -4.58 6.59
CA LYS A 182 -12.87 -4.25 8.02
C LYS A 182 -11.83 -5.15 8.70
N GLY A 183 -11.95 -6.47 8.54
CA GLY A 183 -10.99 -7.43 9.08
C GLY A 183 -9.58 -7.23 8.52
N LEU A 184 -9.45 -7.10 7.20
CA LEU A 184 -8.15 -6.88 6.55
C LEU A 184 -7.48 -5.58 7.00
N ILE A 185 -8.24 -4.52 7.31
CA ILE A 185 -7.70 -3.23 7.76
C ILE A 185 -7.27 -3.30 9.24
N THR A 186 -8.03 -3.97 10.10
CA THR A 186 -7.82 -3.85 11.55
C THR A 186 -7.25 -5.08 12.23
N ASP A 187 -7.51 -6.29 11.70
CA ASP A 187 -7.13 -7.49 12.41
C ASP A 187 -5.62 -7.72 12.34
N PRO A 188 -4.99 -8.04 13.47
CA PRO A 188 -3.55 -8.26 13.53
C PRO A 188 -3.10 -9.54 12.82
N PHE A 189 -4.01 -10.48 12.61
CA PHE A 189 -3.74 -11.72 11.90
C PHE A 189 -4.73 -11.94 10.77
N VAL A 190 -4.29 -12.63 9.75
CA VAL A 190 -5.12 -13.01 8.60
C VAL A 190 -4.86 -14.46 8.22
N VAL A 191 -5.94 -15.16 7.92
CA VAL A 191 -5.90 -16.54 7.43
C VAL A 191 -5.69 -16.50 5.91
N ILE A 192 -4.66 -17.19 5.45
CA ILE A 192 -4.38 -17.40 4.02
C ILE A 192 -4.77 -18.84 3.67
N ASN A 193 -5.71 -18.98 2.76
CA ASN A 193 -6.21 -20.25 2.24
C ASN A 193 -5.86 -20.35 0.75
N GLU A 194 -4.63 -20.69 0.44
CA GLU A 194 -4.16 -20.83 -0.94
C GLU A 194 -4.49 -22.23 -1.48
N LYS A 195 -5.00 -22.30 -2.70
CA LYS A 195 -5.39 -23.58 -3.33
C LYS A 195 -4.24 -24.58 -3.34
N ASN A 196 -4.51 -25.78 -2.87
CA ASN A 196 -3.54 -26.90 -2.77
C ASN A 196 -2.36 -26.64 -1.81
N LYS A 197 -2.48 -25.71 -0.88
CA LYS A 197 -1.51 -25.46 0.20
C LYS A 197 -2.18 -25.54 1.56
N PRO A 198 -1.43 -25.80 2.63
CA PRO A 198 -1.98 -25.73 3.99
C PRO A 198 -2.52 -24.33 4.29
N ILE A 199 -3.62 -24.27 5.02
CA ILE A 199 -4.14 -23.03 5.59
C ILE A 199 -3.15 -22.51 6.62
N ILE A 200 -2.79 -21.24 6.52
CA ILE A 200 -1.86 -20.59 7.43
C ILE A 200 -2.47 -19.32 8.02
N ASN A 201 -2.09 -19.00 9.26
CA ASN A 201 -2.42 -17.74 9.90
C ASN A 201 -1.16 -16.89 10.01
N ILE A 202 -1.17 -15.70 9.42
CA ILE A 202 0.00 -14.83 9.37
C ILE A 202 -0.26 -13.49 10.04
N LEU A 203 0.81 -12.84 10.53
CA LEU A 203 0.74 -11.46 10.97
C LEU A 203 0.37 -10.54 9.80
N ASN A 204 -0.69 -9.77 9.97
CA ASN A 204 -1.16 -8.82 8.97
C ASN A 204 -0.41 -7.49 9.09
N THR A 205 0.54 -7.26 8.21
CA THR A 205 1.31 -6.00 8.12
C THR A 205 0.94 -5.18 6.87
N THR A 206 -0.12 -5.58 6.15
CA THR A 206 -0.53 -4.93 4.92
C THR A 206 -1.40 -3.72 5.19
N ASN A 207 -1.05 -2.60 4.61
CA ASN A 207 -1.85 -1.38 4.59
C ASN A 207 -2.62 -1.26 3.27
N PHE A 208 -3.65 -0.43 3.26
CA PHE A 208 -4.52 -0.27 2.10
C PHE A 208 -4.70 1.20 1.77
N ILE A 209 -4.87 1.49 0.48
CA ILE A 209 -5.42 2.73 -0.07
C ILE A 209 -6.60 2.33 -0.94
N ILE A 210 -7.71 3.02 -0.84
CA ILE A 210 -8.89 2.79 -1.67
C ILE A 210 -9.10 4.00 -2.57
N TYR A 211 -9.20 3.77 -3.87
CA TYR A 211 -9.62 4.78 -4.85
C TYR A 211 -11.05 4.53 -5.28
N SER A 212 -11.83 5.58 -5.36
CA SER A 212 -13.21 5.49 -5.82
C SER A 212 -13.64 6.73 -6.60
N ASN A 213 -14.56 6.51 -7.54
CA ASN A 213 -15.25 7.59 -8.26
C ASN A 213 -16.59 7.96 -7.57
N SER A 214 -16.92 7.34 -6.44
CA SER A 214 -18.18 7.57 -5.74
C SER A 214 -17.99 7.74 -4.24
N LYS A 215 -18.64 8.75 -3.69
CA LYS A 215 -18.73 8.93 -2.22
C LYS A 215 -19.49 7.79 -1.52
N GLN A 216 -20.25 7.01 -2.26
CA GLN A 216 -21.06 5.89 -1.74
C GLN A 216 -20.40 4.53 -2.00
N CYS A 217 -19.10 4.49 -2.24
CA CYS A 217 -18.37 3.26 -2.60
C CYS A 217 -18.36 2.20 -1.49
N LEU A 218 -18.44 2.61 -0.24
CA LEU A 218 -18.44 1.73 0.92
C LEU A 218 -19.73 1.92 1.73
N HIS A 219 -20.18 0.84 2.36
CA HIS A 219 -21.18 0.94 3.41
C HIS A 219 -20.49 1.41 4.69
N LEU A 220 -20.64 2.69 4.99
CA LEU A 220 -20.11 3.30 6.21
C LEU A 220 -21.21 3.26 7.28
N ASP A 221 -21.02 2.42 8.27
CA ASP A 221 -21.81 2.45 9.50
C ASP A 221 -21.23 3.49 10.48
N ASN A 222 -21.91 3.73 11.60
CA ASN A 222 -21.46 4.66 12.64
C ASN A 222 -20.11 4.26 13.27
N SER A 223 -19.53 3.10 12.90
CA SER A 223 -18.22 2.61 13.33
C SER A 223 -17.10 2.89 12.31
N ALA A 224 -17.30 3.85 11.40
CA ALA A 224 -16.42 4.11 10.24
C ALA A 224 -15.00 4.62 10.57
N ARG A 225 -14.55 4.53 11.83
CA ARG A 225 -13.21 4.93 12.28
C ARG A 225 -12.03 4.30 11.51
N ARG A 226 -12.32 3.26 10.71
CA ARG A 226 -11.34 2.54 9.89
C ARG A 226 -11.03 3.25 8.58
N TYR A 227 -11.86 4.18 8.17
CA TYR A 227 -11.71 4.87 6.90
C TYR A 227 -11.50 6.37 7.12
N VAL A 228 -10.48 6.92 6.47
CA VAL A 228 -10.26 8.37 6.38
C VAL A 228 -10.64 8.79 4.97
N ILE A 229 -11.80 9.42 4.85
CA ILE A 229 -12.35 9.81 3.55
C ILE A 229 -11.72 11.13 3.10
N LEU A 230 -11.04 11.09 1.97
CA LEU A 230 -10.38 12.21 1.34
C LEU A 230 -11.09 12.50 0.02
N ILE A 231 -11.85 13.60 -0.04
CA ILE A 231 -12.69 13.93 -1.20
C ILE A 231 -12.03 15.05 -1.98
N SER A 232 -11.84 14.83 -3.27
CA SER A 232 -11.34 15.89 -4.17
C SER A 232 -12.20 17.14 -4.09
N LYS A 233 -11.55 18.29 -4.09
CA LYS A 233 -12.18 19.61 -4.20
C LYS A 233 -12.48 19.99 -5.64
N GLN A 234 -11.92 19.25 -6.61
CA GLN A 234 -12.03 19.50 -8.03
C GLN A 234 -13.15 18.65 -8.63
N THR A 235 -13.83 19.23 -9.61
CA THR A 235 -14.89 18.60 -10.39
C THR A 235 -14.31 17.91 -11.62
N LYS A 236 -15.16 17.20 -12.36
CA LYS A 236 -14.78 16.59 -13.63
C LYS A 236 -14.32 17.64 -14.65
N ASP A 237 -15.01 18.79 -14.73
CA ASP A 237 -14.65 19.87 -15.65
C ASP A 237 -13.28 20.46 -15.29
N ASP A 238 -12.96 20.60 -14.00
CA ASP A 238 -11.63 21.02 -13.56
C ASP A 238 -10.55 20.04 -14.01
N PHE A 239 -10.82 18.74 -13.95
CA PHE A 239 -9.86 17.73 -14.42
C PHE A 239 -9.67 17.73 -15.92
N GLU A 240 -10.75 17.90 -16.69
CA GLU A 240 -10.67 18.06 -18.14
C GLU A 240 -9.85 19.31 -18.53
N GLN A 241 -10.05 20.41 -17.81
CA GLN A 241 -9.25 21.63 -18.02
C GLN A 241 -7.77 21.40 -17.67
N MET A 242 -7.48 20.74 -16.54
CA MET A 242 -6.11 20.41 -16.12
C MET A 242 -5.39 19.51 -17.14
N ASP A 243 -6.11 18.56 -17.73
CA ASP A 243 -5.56 17.68 -18.76
C ASP A 243 -5.26 18.47 -20.05
N ASN A 244 -6.20 19.30 -20.50
CA ASN A 244 -6.01 20.19 -21.66
C ASN A 244 -4.83 21.15 -21.49
N ASP A 245 -4.61 21.67 -20.27
CA ASP A 245 -3.48 22.55 -19.92
C ASP A 245 -2.16 21.77 -19.70
N GLY A 246 -2.21 20.44 -19.80
CA GLY A 246 -1.06 19.55 -19.61
C GLY A 246 -0.54 19.52 -18.17
N VAL A 247 -1.38 19.83 -17.18
CA VAL A 247 -0.97 19.88 -15.76
C VAL A 247 -0.58 18.49 -15.28
N PHE A 248 -1.36 17.47 -15.61
CA PHE A 248 -1.04 16.09 -15.22
C PHE A 248 0.26 15.63 -15.85
N GLN A 249 0.47 15.91 -17.15
CA GLN A 249 1.69 15.51 -17.84
C GLN A 249 2.92 16.20 -17.23
N LYS A 250 2.86 17.50 -17.00
CA LYS A 250 3.96 18.25 -16.36
C LYS A 250 4.29 17.72 -14.97
N PHE A 251 3.28 17.36 -14.20
CA PHE A 251 3.46 16.80 -12.86
C PHE A 251 4.11 15.40 -12.90
N VAL A 252 3.69 14.54 -13.82
CA VAL A 252 4.29 13.22 -14.05
C VAL A 252 5.74 13.35 -14.56
N ASP A 253 6.00 14.28 -15.48
CA ASP A 253 7.34 14.53 -16.00
C ASP A 253 8.28 15.03 -14.89
N TRP A 254 7.80 15.94 -14.03
CA TRP A 254 8.54 16.36 -12.85
C TRP A 254 8.80 15.19 -11.91
N ALA A 255 7.81 14.36 -11.62
CA ALA A 255 7.99 13.18 -10.78
C ALA A 255 9.09 12.25 -11.33
N LYS A 256 9.08 12.00 -12.65
CA LYS A 256 10.06 11.14 -13.33
C LYS A 256 11.45 11.76 -13.47
N SER A 257 11.55 13.08 -13.46
CA SER A 257 12.83 13.80 -13.56
C SER A 257 13.56 14.01 -12.22
N GLY A 258 13.14 13.32 -11.18
CA GLY A 258 13.75 13.39 -9.83
C GLY A 258 12.78 13.79 -8.73
N GLY A 259 11.59 14.30 -9.06
CA GLY A 259 10.59 14.71 -8.09
C GLY A 259 10.17 13.57 -7.14
N SER A 260 10.06 12.34 -7.65
CA SER A 260 9.76 11.17 -6.81
C SER A 260 10.85 10.88 -5.78
N GLN A 261 12.12 11.05 -6.15
CA GLN A 261 13.27 10.90 -5.24
C GLN A 261 13.31 12.03 -4.20
N MET A 262 12.94 13.26 -4.58
CA MET A 262 12.85 14.40 -3.66
C MET A 262 11.72 14.20 -2.64
N VAL A 263 10.55 13.75 -3.08
CA VAL A 263 9.43 13.41 -2.20
C VAL A 263 9.81 12.27 -1.24
N ALA A 264 10.49 11.25 -1.75
CA ALA A 264 10.98 10.15 -0.92
C ALA A 264 12.02 10.61 0.11
N HIS A 265 12.94 11.50 -0.27
CA HIS A 265 13.89 12.10 0.66
C HIS A 265 13.16 12.86 1.77
N TYR A 266 12.24 13.75 1.41
CA TYR A 266 11.47 14.53 2.36
C TYR A 266 10.77 13.63 3.39
N TYR A 267 9.99 12.65 2.94
CA TYR A 267 9.24 11.79 3.85
C TYR A 267 10.12 10.83 4.66
N LYS A 268 11.27 10.39 4.15
CA LYS A 268 12.18 9.50 4.88
C LYS A 268 13.13 10.23 5.82
N LYS A 269 13.45 11.50 5.59
CA LYS A 269 14.53 12.20 6.28
C LYS A 269 14.13 13.50 6.96
N GLU A 270 13.19 14.26 6.40
CA GLU A 270 12.87 15.62 6.85
C GLU A 270 11.53 15.68 7.59
N ARG A 271 10.51 14.99 7.08
CA ARG A 271 9.17 14.99 7.69
C ARG A 271 9.16 14.14 8.95
N LEU A 272 9.08 14.80 10.10
CA LEU A 272 8.97 14.09 11.38
C LEU A 272 7.56 13.51 11.54
N LEU A 273 7.49 12.23 11.96
CA LEU A 273 6.26 11.67 12.49
C LEU A 273 6.06 12.29 13.88
N THR A 274 5.04 13.14 14.01
CA THR A 274 4.55 13.56 15.34
C THR A 274 3.64 12.46 15.86
N GLU A 275 3.85 12.07 17.12
CA GLU A 275 3.02 11.11 17.87
C GLU A 275 1.52 11.47 17.84
#